data_b8f589a37e9d53375d28ff4ce0fdd07b
#
_entry.id   b8f589a37e9d53375d28ff4ce0fdd07b
#
_cell.length_a   1.000
_cell.length_b   1.000
_cell.length_c   1.000
_cell.angle_alpha   90.00
_cell.angle_beta   90.00
_cell.angle_gamma   90.00
#
_symmetry.space_group_name_H-M   'P 1'
#
loop_
_entity.id
_entity.type
_entity.pdbx_description
1 polymer ?
#
loop_
_entity_poly.entity_id
_entity_poly.type
_entity_poly.pdbx_seq_one_letter_code
_entity_poly.pdbx_strand_id
1 'polypeptide(L)'
;MDLRLGATVPATDEERAAIASVLGPPETGWEGGQRQGADGHVAFGGHAARARRHLLIPVLHAVQEQIGWISPGALDYVCERLTVPPAEAYGVASFYALFRTTPSPGAVVHVCDDLACQVSGAEQLCGQMTRRFGAEGERSAFNGTGVTWQRSPCLGQCDRGSAALIQHAGADPARVGLAPVTTDQIWQTLSAGPPASADRPLVPQLEEPGSLRTLRLLRRAGQVDPDSLGSYRAAGGYEMLRRAVGLGPQGVLREVKDAKLLGRGGAAFPTAIKWEAVAANPVRPHYVVCNADESEPGTFKDRVLMEEDPYALVEAVTIMGYACGAELGYIYVRGEYPLAEARLRHAVDQARARGFLGEDVMGEGFSFDIDVRRGAGAYIAGEETALINSIEGKRAEPRNKPPFPAQSGLFGKPTAINNVETLLSVLEILRIGGPAFAEVGTANSTGTRLFCLSGCVERPGLYRVRVRDNAARGNRGGRRRQRRAAATDGAARRRGGLVRRSGCAGHAADVRGDARDRRDAGVRRGARARRHGRHHELAAADHPVLPR
;
A
#
# COMPACT_ATOMS: atom_id res chain seq x y z
N MET A 1 -16.18 22.89 -11.89
CA MET A 1 -14.96 23.66 -11.58
C MET A 1 -14.45 24.27 -12.88
N ASP A 2 -14.23 25.57 -12.92
CA ASP A 2 -13.58 26.20 -14.08
C ASP A 2 -12.07 25.97 -13.95
N LEU A 3 -11.50 25.25 -14.90
CA LEU A 3 -10.08 24.85 -14.91
C LEU A 3 -9.23 25.77 -15.81
N ARG A 4 -9.75 26.93 -16.18
CA ARG A 4 -8.97 27.90 -16.96
C ARG A 4 -7.88 28.51 -16.09
N LEU A 5 -6.66 28.58 -16.61
CA LEU A 5 -5.56 29.32 -16.00
C LEU A 5 -5.98 30.77 -15.76
N GLY A 6 -5.83 31.27 -14.56
CA GLY A 6 -6.34 32.57 -14.15
C GLY A 6 -7.70 32.46 -13.46
N ALA A 7 -7.83 31.45 -12.55
CA ALA A 7 -9.03 31.29 -11.74
C ALA A 7 -9.48 32.63 -11.12
N THR A 8 -10.78 32.81 -11.08
CA THR A 8 -11.41 34.01 -10.49
C THR A 8 -11.18 34.14 -8.99
N VAL A 9 -10.67 33.06 -8.35
CA VAL A 9 -10.38 33.01 -6.91
C VAL A 9 -8.91 32.58 -6.72
N PRO A 10 -8.02 33.49 -6.26
CA PRO A 10 -6.63 33.15 -6.00
C PRO A 10 -6.51 32.23 -4.76
N ALA A 11 -5.40 31.51 -4.66
CA ALA A 11 -5.07 30.76 -3.44
C ALA A 11 -4.95 31.71 -2.24
N THR A 12 -5.49 31.29 -1.10
CA THR A 12 -5.35 32.01 0.18
C THR A 12 -3.93 31.91 0.72
N ASP A 13 -3.58 32.74 1.70
CA ASP A 13 -2.27 32.68 2.36
C ASP A 13 -2.07 31.36 3.09
N GLU A 14 -3.11 30.77 3.68
CA GLU A 14 -3.07 29.47 4.34
C GLU A 14 -2.81 28.34 3.32
N GLU A 15 -3.46 28.38 2.17
CA GLU A 15 -3.23 27.43 1.06
C GLU A 15 -1.80 27.55 0.52
N ARG A 16 -1.30 28.76 0.33
CA ARG A 16 0.08 29.03 -0.09
C ARG A 16 1.09 28.50 0.93
N ALA A 17 0.84 28.72 2.22
CA ALA A 17 1.68 28.20 3.30
C ALA A 17 1.70 26.68 3.33
N ALA A 18 0.55 26.01 3.19
CA ALA A 18 0.44 24.56 3.08
C ALA A 18 1.24 24.01 1.88
N ILE A 19 1.15 24.65 0.72
CA ILE A 19 1.90 24.27 -0.48
C ILE A 19 3.41 24.50 -0.25
N ALA A 20 3.79 25.63 0.36
CA ALA A 20 5.18 25.95 0.63
C ALA A 20 5.82 25.03 1.67
N SER A 21 5.06 24.40 2.58
CA SER A 21 5.58 23.42 3.55
C SER A 21 6.18 22.19 2.86
N VAL A 22 5.71 21.87 1.64
CA VAL A 22 6.21 20.73 0.84
C VAL A 22 7.19 21.18 -0.23
N LEU A 23 6.90 22.29 -0.92
CA LEU A 23 7.68 22.75 -2.07
C LEU A 23 8.78 23.75 -1.73
N GLY A 24 8.78 24.30 -0.51
CA GLY A 24 9.55 25.49 -0.18
C GLY A 24 8.91 26.76 -0.73
N PRO A 25 9.48 27.96 -0.45
CA PRO A 25 9.03 29.20 -1.06
C PRO A 25 9.27 29.17 -2.59
N PRO A 26 8.52 29.94 -3.38
CA PRO A 26 8.78 30.05 -4.81
C PRO A 26 10.13 30.70 -5.07
N GLU A 27 10.98 30.04 -5.87
CA GLU A 27 12.33 30.51 -6.19
C GLU A 27 12.34 31.48 -7.38
N THR A 28 11.35 31.36 -8.28
CA THR A 28 11.27 32.11 -9.54
C THR A 28 9.87 32.71 -9.75
N GLY A 29 9.76 33.69 -10.65
CA GLY A 29 8.46 34.25 -11.06
C GLY A 29 7.58 33.23 -11.81
N TRP A 30 8.14 32.15 -12.31
CA TRP A 30 7.43 31.02 -12.93
C TRP A 30 6.75 30.11 -11.91
N GLU A 31 7.23 30.14 -10.67
CA GLU A 31 6.67 29.40 -9.55
C GLU A 31 5.73 30.25 -8.69
N GLY A 32 5.21 31.36 -9.22
CA GLY A 32 4.32 32.26 -8.48
C GLY A 32 5.01 33.23 -7.53
N GLY A 33 6.34 33.36 -7.62
CA GLY A 33 7.12 34.38 -6.90
C GLY A 33 7.14 35.74 -7.63
N GLN A 34 7.94 36.68 -7.13
CA GLN A 34 8.16 37.95 -7.82
C GLN A 34 8.98 37.72 -9.09
N ARG A 35 8.50 38.26 -10.23
CA ARG A 35 9.23 38.22 -11.50
C ARG A 35 10.54 38.97 -11.37
N GLN A 36 11.65 38.29 -11.65
CA GLN A 36 12.98 38.87 -11.75
C GLN A 36 13.39 39.02 -13.24
N GLY A 37 14.40 39.82 -13.53
CA GLY A 37 14.86 40.05 -14.91
C GLY A 37 15.30 38.77 -15.62
N ALA A 38 15.76 37.76 -14.88
CA ALA A 38 16.09 36.43 -15.41
C ALA A 38 14.88 35.62 -15.84
N ASP A 39 13.67 35.92 -15.35
CA ASP A 39 12.42 35.21 -15.70
C ASP A 39 11.93 35.52 -17.11
N GLY A 40 12.57 36.47 -17.81
CA GLY A 40 12.31 36.76 -19.22
C GLY A 40 12.77 35.66 -20.21
N HIS A 41 13.58 34.70 -19.74
CA HIS A 41 14.02 33.56 -20.54
C HIS A 41 13.20 32.31 -20.21
N VAL A 42 12.09 32.16 -20.93
CA VAL A 42 11.01 31.16 -20.76
C VAL A 42 11.46 29.70 -20.58
N ALA A 43 12.68 29.34 -20.89
CA ALA A 43 13.11 27.94 -20.97
C ALA A 43 13.65 27.34 -19.66
N PHE A 44 14.08 28.14 -18.70
CA PHE A 44 14.86 27.65 -17.56
C PHE A 44 14.07 27.18 -16.34
N GLY A 45 12.96 27.83 -15.97
CA GLY A 45 12.18 27.45 -14.79
C GLY A 45 11.30 26.23 -14.98
N GLY A 46 10.76 26.03 -16.18
CA GLY A 46 9.73 25.02 -16.43
C GLY A 46 10.21 23.56 -16.34
N HIS A 47 11.47 23.27 -16.63
CA HIS A 47 12.00 21.90 -16.54
C HIS A 47 12.24 21.47 -15.09
N ALA A 48 12.80 22.33 -14.25
CA ALA A 48 13.03 22.06 -12.82
C ALA A 48 11.68 21.85 -12.09
N ALA A 49 10.70 22.74 -12.33
CA ALA A 49 9.37 22.60 -11.76
C ALA A 49 8.67 21.30 -12.19
N ARG A 50 8.75 20.93 -13.48
CA ARG A 50 8.20 19.67 -13.99
C ARG A 50 8.87 18.44 -13.40
N ALA A 51 10.15 18.47 -13.12
CA ALA A 51 10.87 17.37 -12.46
C ALA A 51 10.32 17.11 -11.06
N ARG A 52 9.68 18.11 -10.43
CA ARG A 52 9.04 18.03 -9.11
C ARG A 52 7.58 17.55 -9.16
N ARG A 53 7.03 17.19 -10.32
CA ARG A 53 5.65 16.69 -10.47
C ARG A 53 5.32 15.56 -9.48
N HIS A 54 6.28 14.72 -9.13
CA HIS A 54 6.13 13.63 -8.16
C HIS A 54 5.73 14.11 -6.75
N LEU A 55 5.81 15.43 -6.48
CA LEU A 55 5.33 16.05 -5.26
C LEU A 55 3.85 16.48 -5.33
N LEU A 56 3.15 16.29 -6.45
CA LEU A 56 1.75 16.68 -6.60
C LEU A 56 0.86 16.06 -5.51
N ILE A 57 0.91 14.74 -5.32
CA ILE A 57 0.10 14.06 -4.29
C ILE A 57 0.49 14.51 -2.87
N PRO A 58 1.77 14.58 -2.47
CA PRO A 58 2.19 15.18 -1.19
C PRO A 58 1.64 16.60 -0.97
N VAL A 59 1.69 17.47 -1.97
CA VAL A 59 1.16 18.84 -1.85
C VAL A 59 -0.36 18.85 -1.69
N LEU A 60 -1.09 18.03 -2.44
CA LEU A 60 -2.55 17.90 -2.30
C LEU A 60 -2.93 17.39 -0.90
N HIS A 61 -2.13 16.51 -0.31
CA HIS A 61 -2.31 16.09 1.09
C HIS A 61 -2.12 17.27 2.05
N ALA A 62 -1.05 18.06 1.90
CA ALA A 62 -0.78 19.20 2.78
C ALA A 62 -1.90 20.26 2.68
N VAL A 63 -2.38 20.56 1.49
CA VAL A 63 -3.52 21.47 1.30
C VAL A 63 -4.75 20.94 2.01
N GLN A 64 -5.12 19.67 1.78
CA GLN A 64 -6.31 19.10 2.39
C GLN A 64 -6.19 18.97 3.91
N GLU A 65 -5.02 18.66 4.44
CA GLU A 65 -4.77 18.61 5.89
C GLU A 65 -4.91 19.99 6.54
N GLN A 66 -4.52 21.06 5.86
CA GLN A 66 -4.68 22.42 6.38
C GLN A 66 -6.10 22.97 6.23
N ILE A 67 -6.71 22.80 5.06
CA ILE A 67 -7.97 23.48 4.67
C ILE A 67 -9.19 22.54 4.75
N GLY A 68 -9.00 21.23 4.70
CA GLY A 68 -10.08 20.22 4.66
C GLY A 68 -10.47 19.76 3.26
N TRP A 69 -10.10 20.51 2.22
CA TRP A 69 -10.40 20.20 0.81
C TRP A 69 -9.42 20.91 -0.13
N ILE A 70 -9.40 20.50 -1.38
CA ILE A 70 -8.57 21.08 -2.43
C ILE A 70 -9.42 22.11 -3.18
N SER A 71 -9.21 23.39 -2.89
CA SER A 71 -9.94 24.48 -3.53
C SER A 71 -9.47 24.71 -4.98
N PRO A 72 -10.27 25.37 -5.84
CA PRO A 72 -9.83 25.79 -7.16
C PRO A 72 -8.60 26.68 -7.12
N GLY A 73 -8.52 27.62 -6.18
CA GLY A 73 -7.38 28.52 -6.03
C GLY A 73 -6.11 27.78 -5.62
N ALA A 74 -6.20 26.86 -4.63
CA ALA A 74 -5.07 26.01 -4.23
C ALA A 74 -4.61 25.15 -5.41
N LEU A 75 -5.54 24.51 -6.14
CA LEU A 75 -5.20 23.66 -7.28
C LEU A 75 -4.50 24.44 -8.39
N ASP A 76 -4.98 25.64 -8.70
CA ASP A 76 -4.38 26.53 -9.70
C ASP A 76 -2.94 26.92 -9.30
N TYR A 77 -2.74 27.30 -8.04
CA TYR A 77 -1.42 27.64 -7.53
C TYR A 77 -0.46 26.43 -7.52
N VAL A 78 -0.95 25.22 -7.19
CA VAL A 78 -0.16 23.98 -7.33
C VAL A 78 0.24 23.73 -8.77
N CYS A 79 -0.67 23.96 -9.73
CA CYS A 79 -0.37 23.83 -11.16
C CYS A 79 0.74 24.78 -11.62
N GLU A 80 0.72 26.03 -11.13
CA GLU A 80 1.77 27.00 -11.38
C GLU A 80 3.11 26.55 -10.79
N ARG A 81 3.13 26.16 -9.50
CA ARG A 81 4.33 25.75 -8.76
C ARG A 81 5.02 24.51 -9.33
N LEU A 82 4.27 23.56 -9.87
CA LEU A 82 4.79 22.29 -10.43
C LEU A 82 4.78 22.25 -11.96
N THR A 83 4.30 23.29 -12.63
CA THR A 83 4.12 23.32 -14.08
C THR A 83 3.31 22.09 -14.57
N VAL A 84 2.22 21.77 -13.87
CA VAL A 84 1.30 20.68 -14.21
C VAL A 84 0.04 21.25 -14.84
N PRO A 85 -0.43 20.74 -16.00
CA PRO A 85 -1.68 21.20 -16.60
C PRO A 85 -2.87 21.06 -15.63
N PRO A 86 -3.75 22.08 -15.51
CA PRO A 86 -4.89 22.06 -14.57
C PRO A 86 -5.80 20.84 -14.73
N ALA A 87 -6.06 20.40 -15.95
CA ALA A 87 -6.87 19.20 -16.20
C ALA A 87 -6.23 17.92 -15.65
N GLU A 88 -4.89 17.80 -15.70
CA GLU A 88 -4.17 16.67 -15.15
C GLU A 88 -4.16 16.73 -13.61
N ALA A 89 -3.89 17.89 -13.02
CA ALA A 89 -3.90 18.05 -11.56
C ALA A 89 -5.30 17.79 -10.98
N TYR A 90 -6.35 18.31 -11.63
CA TYR A 90 -7.73 18.01 -11.25
C TYR A 90 -8.07 16.52 -11.43
N GLY A 91 -7.61 15.91 -12.53
CA GLY A 91 -7.75 14.49 -12.77
C GLY A 91 -7.09 13.63 -11.67
N VAL A 92 -5.97 14.09 -11.10
CA VAL A 92 -5.32 13.46 -9.94
C VAL A 92 -6.14 13.71 -8.67
N ALA A 93 -6.50 14.97 -8.38
CA ALA A 93 -7.24 15.32 -7.16
C ALA A 93 -8.61 14.63 -7.07
N SER A 94 -9.29 14.40 -8.20
CA SER A 94 -10.60 13.74 -8.26
C SER A 94 -10.54 12.21 -8.39
N PHE A 95 -9.37 11.64 -8.67
CA PHE A 95 -9.19 10.19 -8.83
C PHE A 95 -9.12 9.46 -7.49
N TYR A 96 -8.47 10.04 -6.51
CA TYR A 96 -8.19 9.38 -5.22
C TYR A 96 -9.31 9.66 -4.22
N ALA A 97 -9.86 8.59 -3.62
CA ALA A 97 -11.04 8.65 -2.76
C ALA A 97 -10.85 9.46 -1.45
N LEU A 98 -9.62 9.63 -0.98
CA LEU A 98 -9.34 10.42 0.22
C LEU A 98 -9.19 11.92 -0.05
N PHE A 99 -9.14 12.35 -1.31
CA PHE A 99 -9.14 13.76 -1.67
C PHE A 99 -10.55 14.30 -1.88
N ARG A 100 -10.75 15.56 -1.58
CA ARG A 100 -12.01 16.30 -1.77
C ARG A 100 -11.78 17.55 -2.59
N THR A 101 -12.55 17.68 -3.65
CA THR A 101 -12.53 18.85 -4.55
C THR A 101 -13.76 19.76 -4.34
N THR A 102 -14.53 19.51 -3.28
CA THR A 102 -15.68 20.32 -2.87
C THR A 102 -15.50 20.76 -1.41
N PRO A 103 -16.04 21.92 -1.02
CA PRO A 103 -15.94 22.41 0.36
C PRO A 103 -16.36 21.36 1.37
N SER A 104 -15.48 21.06 2.30
CA SER A 104 -15.66 20.02 3.33
C SER A 104 -15.52 20.63 4.73
N PRO A 105 -16.23 20.11 5.75
CA PRO A 105 -15.98 20.54 7.11
C PRO A 105 -14.58 20.11 7.59
N GLY A 106 -14.12 20.71 8.72
CA GLY A 106 -12.80 20.44 9.27
C GLY A 106 -12.59 19.00 9.72
N ALA A 107 -13.65 18.24 9.97
CA ALA A 107 -13.54 16.82 10.32
C ALA A 107 -14.35 15.94 9.37
N VAL A 108 -13.75 14.82 8.94
CA VAL A 108 -14.42 13.81 8.11
C VAL A 108 -14.17 12.42 8.65
N VAL A 109 -15.25 11.67 8.81
CA VAL A 109 -15.24 10.30 9.32
C VAL A 109 -15.56 9.33 8.19
N HIS A 110 -14.61 8.47 7.85
CA HIS A 110 -14.81 7.36 6.95
C HIS A 110 -15.16 6.12 7.74
N VAL A 111 -16.33 5.53 7.53
CA VAL A 111 -16.80 4.32 8.20
C VAL A 111 -16.69 3.15 7.23
N CYS A 112 -15.87 2.16 7.57
CA CYS A 112 -15.71 0.97 6.74
C CYS A 112 -17.00 0.14 6.73
N ASP A 113 -17.51 -0.15 5.54
CA ASP A 113 -18.67 -1.04 5.33
C ASP A 113 -18.35 -2.28 4.49
N ASP A 114 -17.06 -2.64 4.40
CA ASP A 114 -16.60 -3.81 3.66
C ASP A 114 -16.80 -5.12 4.45
N LEU A 115 -16.60 -6.26 3.81
CA LEU A 115 -16.99 -7.61 4.21
C LEU A 115 -16.79 -7.94 5.70
N ALA A 116 -15.61 -7.72 6.26
CA ALA A 116 -15.33 -8.02 7.66
C ALA A 116 -16.07 -7.08 8.61
N CYS A 117 -16.19 -5.81 8.26
CA CYS A 117 -16.90 -4.80 9.03
C CYS A 117 -18.43 -5.00 8.95
N GLN A 118 -18.96 -5.42 7.78
CA GLN A 118 -20.38 -5.79 7.65
C GLN A 118 -20.77 -6.89 8.64
N VAL A 119 -19.96 -7.95 8.71
CA VAL A 119 -20.16 -9.05 9.67
C VAL A 119 -20.06 -8.56 11.13
N SER A 120 -19.26 -7.52 11.37
CA SER A 120 -19.04 -6.95 12.71
C SER A 120 -20.00 -5.81 13.06
N GLY A 121 -21.05 -5.56 12.25
CA GLY A 121 -22.10 -4.60 12.57
C GLY A 121 -21.89 -3.20 11.96
N ALA A 122 -21.17 -3.07 10.85
CA ALA A 122 -20.96 -1.79 10.18
C ALA A 122 -22.27 -1.06 9.84
N GLU A 123 -23.31 -1.78 9.41
CA GLU A 123 -24.60 -1.17 9.09
C GLU A 123 -25.27 -0.55 10.32
N GLN A 124 -25.12 -1.19 11.50
CA GLN A 124 -25.61 -0.61 12.76
C GLN A 124 -24.83 0.66 13.11
N LEU A 125 -23.51 0.66 12.92
CA LEU A 125 -22.67 1.83 13.14
C LEU A 125 -23.08 2.96 12.18
N CYS A 126 -23.25 2.71 10.88
CA CYS A 126 -23.73 3.69 9.91
C CYS A 126 -25.10 4.28 10.31
N GLY A 127 -26.04 3.44 10.75
CA GLY A 127 -27.32 3.90 11.27
C GLY A 127 -27.20 4.77 12.53
N GLN A 128 -26.22 4.50 13.40
CA GLN A 128 -25.91 5.36 14.55
C GLN A 128 -25.25 6.69 14.11
N MET A 129 -24.37 6.65 13.13
CA MET A 129 -23.77 7.86 12.54
C MET A 129 -24.84 8.77 11.95
N THR A 130 -25.79 8.21 11.17
CA THR A 130 -26.92 8.98 10.64
C THR A 130 -27.73 9.67 11.75
N ARG A 131 -28.03 8.99 12.85
CA ARG A 131 -28.78 9.58 13.97
C ARG A 131 -28.03 10.67 14.70
N ARG A 132 -26.70 10.59 14.76
CA ARG A 132 -25.87 11.52 15.56
C ARG A 132 -25.32 12.68 14.75
N PHE A 133 -24.98 12.44 13.49
CA PHE A 133 -24.26 13.39 12.63
C PHE A 133 -25.02 13.75 11.33
N GLY A 134 -26.30 13.33 11.19
CA GLY A 134 -27.07 13.57 9.96
C GLY A 134 -26.81 12.53 8.88
N ALA A 135 -27.36 12.75 7.69
CA ALA A 135 -27.21 11.84 6.56
C ALA A 135 -25.75 11.74 6.08
N GLU A 136 -25.43 10.65 5.39
CA GLU A 136 -24.11 10.47 4.77
C GLU A 136 -23.79 11.64 3.84
N GLY A 137 -22.59 12.22 3.97
CA GLY A 137 -22.13 13.37 3.18
C GLY A 137 -22.69 14.72 3.64
N GLU A 138 -23.68 14.74 4.53
CA GLU A 138 -24.25 15.96 5.09
C GLU A 138 -23.28 16.61 6.07
N ARG A 139 -23.22 17.94 6.06
CA ARG A 139 -22.43 18.72 7.01
C ARG A 139 -23.24 18.98 8.28
N SER A 140 -22.73 18.52 9.41
CA SER A 140 -23.29 18.78 10.74
C SER A 140 -22.46 19.77 11.52
N ALA A 141 -23.10 20.58 12.35
CA ALA A 141 -22.40 21.47 13.27
C ALA A 141 -21.67 20.64 14.35
N PHE A 142 -20.37 20.89 14.53
CA PHE A 142 -19.57 20.25 15.54
C PHE A 142 -18.37 21.13 15.88
N ASN A 143 -18.23 21.50 17.16
CA ASN A 143 -17.09 22.27 17.71
C ASN A 143 -16.63 23.48 16.85
N GLY A 144 -17.58 24.19 16.20
CA GLY A 144 -17.29 25.36 15.36
C GLY A 144 -16.77 25.05 13.96
N THR A 145 -16.16 23.90 13.70
CA THR A 145 -15.57 23.53 12.40
C THR A 145 -16.48 22.64 11.54
N GLY A 146 -17.42 21.97 12.19
CA GLY A 146 -18.31 21.02 11.54
C GLY A 146 -17.68 19.64 11.30
N VAL A 147 -18.55 18.66 11.06
CA VAL A 147 -18.20 17.28 10.76
C VAL A 147 -19.06 16.74 9.63
N THR A 148 -18.53 15.83 8.85
CA THR A 148 -19.29 14.96 7.94
C THR A 148 -18.81 13.54 8.07
N TRP A 149 -19.63 12.58 7.66
CA TRP A 149 -19.24 11.19 7.60
C TRP A 149 -19.63 10.56 6.28
N GLN A 150 -18.92 9.51 5.89
CA GLN A 150 -19.21 8.76 4.66
C GLN A 150 -18.81 7.29 4.83
N ARG A 151 -19.44 6.43 4.05
CA ARG A 151 -19.02 5.03 3.90
C ARG A 151 -17.68 4.97 3.20
N SER A 152 -16.91 3.95 3.49
CA SER A 152 -15.57 3.76 2.96
C SER A 152 -15.33 2.30 2.58
N PRO A 153 -14.61 2.03 1.50
CA PRO A 153 -14.01 0.72 1.28
C PRO A 153 -13.14 0.29 2.46
N CYS A 154 -12.60 -0.93 2.39
CA CYS A 154 -11.82 -1.54 3.44
C CYS A 154 -10.69 -0.63 3.97
N LEU A 155 -10.71 -0.37 5.28
CA LEU A 155 -9.69 0.40 6.00
C LEU A 155 -8.54 -0.49 6.54
N GLY A 156 -8.50 -1.78 6.16
CA GLY A 156 -7.45 -2.72 6.56
C GLY A 156 -7.44 -3.10 8.03
N GLN A 157 -8.52 -2.84 8.79
CA GLN A 157 -8.68 -3.20 10.21
C GLN A 157 -9.57 -4.44 10.40
N CYS A 158 -9.51 -5.38 9.45
CA CYS A 158 -10.44 -6.50 9.35
C CYS A 158 -10.36 -7.50 10.50
N ASP A 159 -9.24 -7.51 11.23
CA ASP A 159 -9.06 -8.29 12.46
C ASP A 159 -9.92 -7.80 13.63
N ARG A 160 -10.41 -6.56 13.57
CA ARG A 160 -11.06 -5.84 14.67
C ARG A 160 -12.31 -5.06 14.25
N GLY A 161 -12.99 -5.40 13.16
CA GLY A 161 -14.21 -4.65 12.73
C GLY A 161 -15.16 -4.33 13.88
N SER A 162 -15.92 -3.24 13.87
CA SER A 162 -16.06 -2.19 12.89
C SER A 162 -14.90 -1.20 12.91
N ALA A 163 -14.65 -0.53 11.79
CA ALA A 163 -13.52 0.38 11.68
C ALA A 163 -13.94 1.75 11.14
N ALA A 164 -13.24 2.80 11.59
CA ALA A 164 -13.36 4.14 11.05
C ALA A 164 -11.99 4.80 10.90
N LEU A 165 -11.86 5.69 9.90
CA LEU A 165 -10.74 6.61 9.74
C LEU A 165 -11.28 8.03 9.91
N ILE A 166 -10.70 8.79 10.83
CA ILE A 166 -11.04 10.19 11.07
C ILE A 166 -9.92 11.05 10.50
N GLN A 167 -10.30 12.05 9.71
CA GLN A 167 -9.39 13.08 9.19
C GLN A 167 -9.80 14.43 9.78
N HIS A 168 -8.91 15.10 10.49
CA HIS A 168 -9.03 16.46 10.96
C HIS A 168 -8.14 17.38 10.13
N ALA A 169 -8.71 18.47 9.66
CA ALA A 169 -8.00 19.54 8.99
C ALA A 169 -7.91 20.77 9.91
N GLY A 170 -6.91 21.62 9.68
CA GLY A 170 -6.69 22.86 10.40
C GLY A 170 -5.25 23.03 10.86
N ALA A 171 -5.03 23.89 11.86
CA ALA A 171 -3.69 24.21 12.37
C ALA A 171 -2.96 23.01 12.99
N ASP A 172 -3.69 22.02 13.49
CA ASP A 172 -3.14 20.77 14.03
C ASP A 172 -3.84 19.58 13.34
N PRO A 173 -3.44 19.26 12.11
CA PRO A 173 -4.09 18.23 11.33
C PRO A 173 -3.79 16.84 11.87
N ALA A 174 -4.82 16.00 11.95
CA ALA A 174 -4.67 14.65 12.47
C ALA A 174 -5.42 13.61 11.63
N ARG A 175 -4.87 12.39 11.57
CA ARG A 175 -5.50 11.23 10.97
C ARG A 175 -5.46 10.06 11.94
N VAL A 176 -6.62 9.50 12.23
CA VAL A 176 -6.77 8.46 13.26
C VAL A 176 -7.58 7.28 12.73
N GLY A 177 -6.99 6.11 12.70
CA GLY A 177 -7.69 4.85 12.46
C GLY A 177 -8.17 4.24 13.78
N LEU A 178 -9.45 3.91 13.86
CA LEU A 178 -10.08 3.31 15.04
C LEU A 178 -10.66 1.94 14.69
N ALA A 179 -10.38 0.90 15.49
CA ALA A 179 -10.96 -0.43 15.39
C ALA A 179 -10.68 -1.25 16.67
N PRO A 180 -11.65 -1.96 17.27
CA PRO A 180 -13.08 -1.77 16.98
C PRO A 180 -13.53 -0.39 17.37
N VAL A 181 -14.59 0.13 16.72
CA VAL A 181 -15.05 1.49 16.98
C VAL A 181 -16.56 1.55 17.22
N THR A 182 -16.95 2.43 18.14
CA THR A 182 -18.33 2.82 18.42
C THR A 182 -18.54 4.29 18.08
N THR A 183 -19.80 4.70 17.94
CA THR A 183 -20.15 6.11 17.68
C THR A 183 -19.66 7.02 18.82
N ASP A 184 -19.65 6.54 20.07
CA ASP A 184 -19.15 7.33 21.22
C ASP A 184 -17.64 7.51 21.16
N GLN A 185 -16.88 6.51 20.77
CA GLN A 185 -15.42 6.66 20.55
C GLN A 185 -15.13 7.61 19.40
N ILE A 186 -15.90 7.58 18.30
CA ILE A 186 -15.79 8.58 17.23
C ILE A 186 -16.03 9.97 17.79
N TRP A 187 -17.12 10.16 18.56
CA TRP A 187 -17.42 11.45 19.20
C TRP A 187 -16.30 11.93 20.13
N GLN A 188 -15.78 11.05 20.98
CA GLN A 188 -14.67 11.38 21.90
C GLN A 188 -13.41 11.80 21.12
N THR A 189 -13.05 11.04 20.08
CA THR A 189 -11.89 11.36 19.22
C THR A 189 -12.06 12.71 18.53
N LEU A 190 -13.26 13.01 18.03
CA LEU A 190 -13.59 14.30 17.42
C LEU A 190 -13.53 15.46 18.44
N SER A 191 -13.86 15.20 19.72
CA SER A 191 -13.94 16.23 20.77
C SER A 191 -12.61 16.47 21.49
N ALA A 192 -11.85 15.41 21.75
CA ALA A 192 -10.68 15.43 22.64
C ALA A 192 -9.37 15.07 21.93
N GLY A 193 -9.42 14.78 20.62
CA GLY A 193 -8.28 14.30 19.86
C GLY A 193 -8.09 12.77 19.93
N PRO A 194 -7.03 12.26 19.28
CA PRO A 194 -6.77 10.82 19.19
C PRO A 194 -6.49 10.20 20.57
N PRO A 195 -6.94 8.95 20.80
CA PRO A 195 -6.55 8.22 22.01
C PRO A 195 -5.04 8.00 22.05
N ALA A 196 -4.47 7.90 23.24
CA ALA A 196 -3.05 7.59 23.41
C ALA A 196 -2.73 6.25 22.70
N SER A 197 -1.56 6.18 22.03
CA SER A 197 -1.14 5.00 21.25
C SER A 197 -0.99 3.73 22.11
N ALA A 198 -0.79 3.86 23.42
CA ALA A 198 -0.64 2.77 24.37
C ALA A 198 -1.89 1.88 24.52
N ASP A 199 -3.08 2.38 24.17
CA ASP A 199 -4.34 1.66 24.34
C ASP A 199 -4.73 0.76 23.14
N ARG A 200 -3.86 0.65 22.14
CA ARG A 200 -4.15 -0.21 20.98
C ARG A 200 -3.84 -1.67 21.30
N PRO A 201 -4.83 -2.56 21.28
CA PRO A 201 -4.58 -3.98 21.47
C PRO A 201 -3.74 -4.52 20.30
N LEU A 202 -2.71 -5.31 20.63
CA LEU A 202 -1.96 -6.05 19.63
C LEU A 202 -2.90 -6.94 18.82
N VAL A 203 -2.60 -7.06 17.51
CA VAL A 203 -3.28 -8.02 16.66
C VAL A 203 -2.97 -9.42 17.18
N PRO A 204 -3.96 -10.28 17.47
CA PRO A 204 -3.71 -11.65 17.87
C PRO A 204 -2.82 -12.34 16.82
N GLN A 205 -1.70 -12.87 17.29
CA GLN A 205 -0.73 -13.58 16.48
C GLN A 205 -0.72 -15.03 16.92
N LEU A 206 -0.94 -15.93 15.98
CA LEU A 206 -1.03 -17.35 16.26
C LEU A 206 0.02 -18.10 15.44
N GLU A 207 0.83 -18.88 16.13
CA GLU A 207 1.79 -19.79 15.53
C GLU A 207 1.26 -21.21 15.59
N GLU A 208 1.48 -21.99 14.54
CA GLU A 208 1.15 -23.42 14.54
C GLU A 208 2.00 -24.14 15.59
N PRO A 209 1.42 -24.87 16.57
CA PRO A 209 2.17 -25.56 17.61
C PRO A 209 3.18 -26.55 17.02
N GLY A 210 4.42 -26.51 17.51
CA GLY A 210 5.48 -27.43 17.09
C GLY A 210 6.19 -27.06 15.79
N SER A 211 5.86 -25.95 15.17
CA SER A 211 6.51 -25.48 13.97
C SER A 211 7.34 -24.23 14.24
N LEU A 212 8.63 -24.27 13.93
CA LEU A 212 9.36 -23.09 13.50
C LEU A 212 9.99 -22.22 14.61
N ARG A 213 10.94 -22.78 15.30
CA ARG A 213 11.96 -21.99 16.01
C ARG A 213 12.83 -21.15 15.06
N THR A 214 12.73 -21.36 13.71
CA THR A 214 13.68 -20.85 12.74
C THR A 214 13.20 -19.66 11.90
N LEU A 215 11.92 -19.61 11.49
CA LEU A 215 11.39 -18.52 10.64
C LEU A 215 10.33 -17.72 11.38
N ARG A 216 10.66 -16.48 11.78
CA ARG A 216 9.80 -15.70 12.67
C ARG A 216 9.65 -14.25 12.20
N LEU A 217 8.85 -14.02 11.16
CA LEU A 217 8.55 -12.66 10.71
C LEU A 217 7.91 -11.78 11.79
N LEU A 218 7.15 -12.40 12.70
CA LEU A 218 6.44 -11.70 13.79
C LEU A 218 7.18 -11.76 15.14
N ARG A 219 8.46 -12.17 15.16
CA ARG A 219 9.18 -12.42 16.42
C ARG A 219 9.32 -11.19 17.33
N ARG A 220 9.36 -10.00 16.76
CA ARG A 220 9.54 -8.75 17.49
C ARG A 220 8.22 -8.06 17.80
N ALA A 221 7.15 -8.40 17.10
CA ALA A 221 5.84 -7.79 17.32
C ALA A 221 5.38 -8.00 18.77
N GLY A 222 5.08 -6.90 19.46
CA GLY A 222 4.73 -6.89 20.88
C GLY A 222 5.87 -7.22 21.85
N GLN A 223 7.12 -7.39 21.37
CA GLN A 223 8.31 -7.66 22.17
C GLN A 223 9.33 -6.52 22.13
N VAL A 224 9.32 -5.77 21.05
CA VAL A 224 10.22 -4.65 20.78
C VAL A 224 9.37 -3.39 20.67
N ASP A 225 9.84 -2.31 21.25
CA ASP A 225 9.21 -1.00 21.10
C ASP A 225 9.36 -0.54 19.63
N PRO A 226 8.26 -0.41 18.87
CA PRO A 226 8.31 -0.05 17.45
C PRO A 226 8.76 1.40 17.20
N ASP A 227 8.75 2.24 18.22
CA ASP A 227 9.16 3.63 18.13
C ASP A 227 10.63 3.83 18.58
N SER A 228 11.34 2.72 18.96
CA SER A 228 12.72 2.77 19.47
C SER A 228 13.71 2.01 18.60
N LEU A 229 14.59 2.74 17.91
CA LEU A 229 15.75 2.16 17.21
C LEU A 229 16.68 1.39 18.16
N GLY A 230 16.83 1.89 19.41
CA GLY A 230 17.63 1.21 20.43
C GLY A 230 17.09 -0.16 20.79
N SER A 231 15.77 -0.26 21.00
CA SER A 231 15.07 -1.52 21.27
C SER A 231 15.19 -2.50 20.09
N TYR A 232 15.03 -2.02 18.86
CA TYR A 232 15.21 -2.83 17.64
C TYR A 232 16.63 -3.40 17.54
N ARG A 233 17.66 -2.56 17.76
CA ARG A 233 19.07 -2.98 17.72
C ARG A 233 19.42 -3.99 18.83
N ALA A 234 18.91 -3.79 20.03
CA ALA A 234 19.09 -4.75 21.14
C ALA A 234 18.48 -6.14 20.81
N ALA A 235 17.46 -6.19 19.96
CA ALA A 235 16.86 -7.43 19.46
C ALA A 235 17.54 -7.98 18.16
N GLY A 236 18.76 -7.55 17.85
CA GLY A 236 19.54 -7.98 16.68
C GLY A 236 19.18 -7.25 15.38
N GLY A 237 18.60 -6.06 15.47
CA GLY A 237 18.34 -5.21 14.31
C GLY A 237 19.63 -4.68 13.66
N TYR A 238 19.61 -4.52 12.35
CA TYR A 238 20.72 -4.14 11.47
C TYR A 238 21.89 -5.14 11.40
N GLU A 239 21.78 -6.29 12.07
CA GLU A 239 22.76 -7.37 11.87
C GLU A 239 22.67 -7.98 10.47
N MET A 240 21.46 -8.03 9.89
CA MET A 240 21.28 -8.59 8.55
C MET A 240 21.79 -7.64 7.48
N LEU A 241 21.68 -6.33 7.67
CA LEU A 241 22.32 -5.35 6.79
C LEU A 241 23.85 -5.50 6.83
N ARG A 242 24.46 -5.62 8.03
CA ARG A 242 25.90 -5.86 8.16
C ARG A 242 26.32 -7.16 7.46
N ARG A 243 25.53 -8.23 7.63
CA ARG A 243 25.78 -9.50 6.94
C ARG A 243 25.65 -9.35 5.42
N ALA A 244 24.64 -8.61 4.93
CA ALA A 244 24.46 -8.34 3.50
C ALA A 244 25.68 -7.63 2.89
N VAL A 245 26.19 -6.61 3.59
CA VAL A 245 27.41 -5.91 3.16
C VAL A 245 28.62 -6.86 3.10
N GLY A 246 28.80 -7.69 4.13
CA GLY A 246 29.87 -8.70 4.14
C GLY A 246 29.77 -9.76 3.05
N LEU A 247 28.56 -10.07 2.57
CA LEU A 247 28.33 -10.99 1.43
C LEU A 247 28.55 -10.31 0.06
N GLY A 248 28.45 -9.00 0.02
CA GLY A 248 28.39 -8.22 -1.21
C GLY A 248 27.06 -8.35 -1.97
N PRO A 249 26.77 -7.45 -2.93
CA PRO A 249 25.50 -7.45 -3.67
C PRO A 249 25.21 -8.80 -4.35
N GLN A 250 26.20 -9.41 -4.99
CA GLN A 250 26.06 -10.70 -5.67
C GLN A 250 25.81 -11.86 -4.68
N GLY A 251 26.38 -11.78 -3.46
CA GLY A 251 26.12 -12.75 -2.40
C GLY A 251 24.68 -12.68 -1.91
N VAL A 252 24.14 -11.48 -1.73
CA VAL A 252 22.73 -11.27 -1.35
C VAL A 252 21.78 -11.81 -2.44
N LEU A 253 22.05 -11.48 -3.71
CA LEU A 253 21.27 -11.99 -4.85
C LEU A 253 21.26 -13.53 -4.89
N ARG A 254 22.41 -14.16 -4.63
CA ARG A 254 22.54 -15.62 -4.57
C ARG A 254 21.71 -16.22 -3.44
N GLU A 255 21.76 -15.66 -2.23
CA GLU A 255 20.97 -16.13 -1.09
C GLU A 255 19.47 -16.05 -1.37
N VAL A 256 18.99 -14.94 -1.96
CA VAL A 256 17.58 -14.78 -2.36
C VAL A 256 17.17 -15.77 -3.46
N LYS A 257 18.08 -16.06 -4.40
CA LYS A 257 17.87 -17.04 -5.47
C LYS A 257 17.79 -18.46 -4.93
N ASP A 258 18.73 -18.85 -4.09
CA ASP A 258 18.80 -20.19 -3.49
C ASP A 258 17.63 -20.44 -2.54
N ALA A 259 17.11 -19.40 -1.90
CA ALA A 259 15.89 -19.42 -1.12
C ALA A 259 14.63 -19.70 -1.97
N LYS A 260 14.68 -19.53 -3.29
CA LYS A 260 13.54 -19.64 -4.21
C LYS A 260 12.34 -18.79 -3.76
N LEU A 261 12.63 -17.61 -3.20
CA LEU A 261 11.61 -16.72 -2.65
C LEU A 261 10.68 -16.21 -3.76
N LEU A 262 9.39 -16.52 -3.61
CA LEU A 262 8.33 -15.95 -4.44
C LEU A 262 7.71 -14.73 -3.76
N GLY A 263 7.27 -13.76 -4.56
CA GLY A 263 6.55 -12.58 -4.09
C GLY A 263 5.33 -12.94 -3.24
N ARG A 264 5.11 -12.17 -2.16
CA ARG A 264 4.01 -12.33 -1.20
C ARG A 264 2.84 -11.34 -1.42
N GLY A 265 2.94 -10.50 -2.44
CA GLY A 265 1.90 -9.53 -2.79
C GLY A 265 0.78 -10.06 -3.71
N GLY A 266 0.73 -11.38 -3.99
CA GLY A 266 -0.32 -12.00 -4.80
C GLY A 266 0.18 -12.66 -6.10
N ALA A 267 1.02 -11.98 -6.88
CA ALA A 267 1.50 -12.48 -8.19
C ALA A 267 2.50 -13.65 -8.12
N ALA A 268 3.12 -13.88 -6.96
CA ALA A 268 4.08 -14.96 -6.73
C ALA A 268 5.26 -15.01 -7.72
N PHE A 269 5.69 -13.87 -8.27
CA PHE A 269 6.83 -13.80 -9.17
C PHE A 269 8.14 -14.02 -8.40
N PRO A 270 9.15 -14.75 -8.97
CA PRO A 270 10.43 -14.99 -8.29
C PRO A 270 11.18 -13.69 -8.00
N THR A 271 11.49 -13.46 -6.72
CA THR A 271 12.09 -12.20 -6.24
C THR A 271 13.48 -11.98 -6.82
N ALA A 272 14.32 -13.03 -6.85
CA ALA A 272 15.68 -12.94 -7.37
C ALA A 272 15.75 -12.48 -8.83
N ILE A 273 14.82 -12.94 -9.68
CA ILE A 273 14.78 -12.56 -11.10
C ILE A 273 14.57 -11.04 -11.26
N LYS A 274 13.68 -10.45 -10.45
CA LYS A 274 13.47 -8.99 -10.47
C LYS A 274 14.74 -8.23 -10.05
N TRP A 275 15.37 -8.68 -8.98
CA TRP A 275 16.56 -8.00 -8.43
C TRP A 275 17.75 -8.14 -9.35
N GLU A 276 18.02 -9.34 -9.88
CA GLU A 276 19.09 -9.59 -10.86
C GLU A 276 18.90 -8.73 -12.12
N ALA A 277 17.65 -8.61 -12.62
CA ALA A 277 17.36 -7.81 -13.80
C ALA A 277 17.61 -6.31 -13.60
N VAL A 278 17.32 -5.76 -12.41
CA VAL A 278 17.64 -4.36 -12.08
C VAL A 278 19.12 -4.19 -11.86
N ALA A 279 19.77 -5.05 -11.06
CA ALA A 279 21.20 -4.96 -10.77
C ALA A 279 22.07 -5.02 -12.04
N ALA A 280 21.67 -5.83 -13.03
CA ALA A 280 22.37 -5.98 -14.30
C ALA A 280 22.09 -4.87 -15.31
N ASN A 281 21.09 -4.01 -15.08
CA ASN A 281 20.73 -2.96 -16.02
C ASN A 281 21.79 -1.84 -16.02
N PRO A 282 22.34 -1.42 -17.18
CA PRO A 282 23.34 -0.35 -17.23
C PRO A 282 22.76 1.05 -17.04
N VAL A 283 21.44 1.23 -17.19
CA VAL A 283 20.80 2.55 -17.09
C VAL A 283 20.66 2.97 -15.63
N ARG A 284 21.21 4.11 -15.27
CA ARG A 284 21.19 4.69 -13.92
C ARG A 284 20.27 5.93 -13.84
N PRO A 285 19.80 6.34 -12.63
CA PRO A 285 19.86 5.58 -11.36
C PRO A 285 18.94 4.35 -11.36
N HIS A 286 19.15 3.43 -10.41
CA HIS A 286 18.22 2.37 -10.09
C HIS A 286 17.31 2.79 -8.92
N TYR A 287 16.07 2.29 -8.92
CA TYR A 287 15.14 2.48 -7.82
C TYR A 287 14.67 1.16 -7.24
N VAL A 288 14.36 1.18 -5.95
CA VAL A 288 13.65 0.08 -5.30
C VAL A 288 12.37 0.62 -4.66
N VAL A 289 11.31 -0.17 -4.69
CA VAL A 289 10.02 0.24 -4.13
C VAL A 289 9.45 -0.88 -3.26
N CYS A 290 9.17 -0.56 -2.01
CA CYS A 290 8.32 -1.36 -1.15
C CYS A 290 6.86 -1.03 -1.44
N ASN A 291 6.15 -1.98 -2.02
CA ASN A 291 4.70 -1.88 -2.19
C ASN A 291 4.02 -2.25 -0.87
N ALA A 292 3.61 -1.23 -0.15
CA ALA A 292 2.86 -1.30 1.10
C ALA A 292 1.41 -0.79 0.94
N ASP A 293 0.90 -0.82 -0.31
CA ASP A 293 -0.51 -0.58 -0.62
C ASP A 293 -1.31 -1.87 -0.46
N GLU A 294 -1.57 -2.24 0.79
CA GLU A 294 -2.34 -3.42 1.16
C GLU A 294 -3.84 -3.08 1.15
N SER A 295 -4.45 -3.11 -0.02
CA SER A 295 -5.83 -2.65 -0.23
C SER A 295 -6.84 -3.77 -0.44
N GLU A 296 -6.43 -5.04 -0.54
CA GLU A 296 -7.33 -6.19 -0.67
C GLU A 296 -8.18 -6.37 0.59
N PRO A 297 -9.53 -6.38 0.49
CA PRO A 297 -10.41 -6.61 1.63
C PRO A 297 -10.09 -7.90 2.38
N GLY A 298 -10.00 -7.82 3.71
CA GLY A 298 -9.63 -8.96 4.55
C GLY A 298 -8.12 -9.15 4.75
N THR A 299 -7.28 -8.34 4.10
CA THR A 299 -5.82 -8.41 4.24
C THR A 299 -5.31 -7.28 5.14
N PHE A 300 -4.47 -7.63 6.13
CA PHE A 300 -3.89 -6.70 7.11
C PHE A 300 -2.52 -7.16 7.64
N LYS A 301 -1.86 -8.10 6.96
CA LYS A 301 -0.56 -8.65 7.37
C LYS A 301 0.56 -7.63 7.27
N ASP A 302 0.55 -6.82 6.20
CA ASP A 302 1.56 -5.81 5.96
C ASP A 302 1.39 -4.62 6.91
N ARG A 303 0.14 -4.25 7.24
CA ARG A 303 -0.16 -3.28 8.30
C ARG A 303 0.49 -3.67 9.63
N VAL A 304 0.28 -4.91 10.08
CA VAL A 304 0.85 -5.40 11.33
C VAL A 304 2.38 -5.36 11.31
N LEU A 305 3.00 -5.77 10.22
CA LEU A 305 4.45 -5.73 10.06
C LEU A 305 5.00 -4.29 10.11
N MET A 306 4.33 -3.35 9.47
CA MET A 306 4.73 -1.94 9.46
C MET A 306 4.48 -1.25 10.80
N GLU A 307 3.40 -1.59 11.49
CA GLU A 307 3.06 -1.01 12.77
C GLU A 307 3.94 -1.59 13.90
N GLU A 308 4.25 -2.88 13.88
CA GLU A 308 4.93 -3.56 14.99
C GLU A 308 6.45 -3.75 14.80
N ASP A 309 6.96 -3.63 13.57
CA ASP A 309 8.38 -3.83 13.26
C ASP A 309 8.86 -2.92 12.11
N PRO A 310 8.64 -1.59 12.20
CA PRO A 310 8.94 -0.65 11.11
C PRO A 310 10.43 -0.62 10.74
N TYR A 311 11.33 -0.72 11.72
CA TYR A 311 12.78 -0.72 11.49
C TYR A 311 13.23 -1.94 10.69
N ALA A 312 12.59 -3.10 10.87
CA ALA A 312 12.89 -4.28 10.06
C ALA A 312 12.56 -4.05 8.58
N LEU A 313 11.47 -3.32 8.30
CA LEU A 313 11.14 -2.98 6.93
C LEU A 313 12.17 -2.00 6.34
N VAL A 314 12.58 -0.98 7.10
CA VAL A 314 13.64 -0.05 6.68
C VAL A 314 14.95 -0.82 6.39
N GLU A 315 15.39 -1.72 7.28
CA GLU A 315 16.57 -2.57 7.07
C GLU A 315 16.43 -3.43 5.81
N ALA A 316 15.26 -4.06 5.59
CA ALA A 316 15.02 -4.93 4.43
C ALA A 316 15.01 -4.15 3.10
N VAL A 317 14.45 -2.94 3.08
CA VAL A 317 14.49 -2.05 1.90
C VAL A 317 15.91 -1.57 1.61
N THR A 318 16.71 -1.28 2.64
CA THR A 318 18.13 -0.92 2.51
C THR A 318 18.94 -2.07 1.90
N ILE A 319 18.71 -3.31 2.36
CA ILE A 319 19.35 -4.51 1.79
C ILE A 319 18.95 -4.71 0.32
N MET A 320 17.67 -4.49 -0.02
CA MET A 320 17.22 -4.54 -1.41
C MET A 320 17.92 -3.47 -2.26
N GLY A 321 18.03 -2.23 -1.73
CA GLY A 321 18.75 -1.14 -2.40
C GLY A 321 20.20 -1.51 -2.67
N TYR A 322 20.92 -2.01 -1.66
CA TYR A 322 22.29 -2.48 -1.78
C TYR A 322 22.46 -3.58 -2.84
N ALA A 323 21.60 -4.61 -2.79
CA ALA A 323 21.66 -5.74 -3.72
C ALA A 323 21.36 -5.35 -5.18
N CYS A 324 20.42 -4.42 -5.39
CA CYS A 324 20.04 -3.92 -6.72
C CYS A 324 20.96 -2.79 -7.23
N GLY A 325 21.88 -2.28 -6.41
CA GLY A 325 22.68 -1.09 -6.71
C GLY A 325 21.80 0.14 -6.93
N ALA A 326 20.74 0.29 -6.13
CA ALA A 326 19.87 1.45 -6.16
C ALA A 326 20.40 2.57 -5.25
N GLU A 327 20.08 3.80 -5.60
CA GLU A 327 20.49 5.00 -4.87
C GLU A 327 19.37 5.51 -3.96
N LEU A 328 18.10 5.23 -4.34
CA LEU A 328 16.91 5.67 -3.61
C LEU A 328 15.85 4.57 -3.58
N GLY A 329 15.27 4.39 -2.40
CA GLY A 329 14.13 3.53 -2.15
C GLY A 329 12.87 4.33 -1.84
N TYR A 330 11.72 3.76 -2.18
CA TYR A 330 10.42 4.29 -1.81
C TYR A 330 9.65 3.24 -1.01
N ILE A 331 9.01 3.68 0.09
CA ILE A 331 8.00 2.88 0.76
C ILE A 331 6.65 3.53 0.48
N TYR A 332 5.83 2.91 -0.36
CA TYR A 332 4.51 3.42 -0.72
C TYR A 332 3.45 2.82 0.20
N VAL A 333 2.94 3.63 1.13
CA VAL A 333 1.97 3.24 2.15
C VAL A 333 0.59 3.77 1.78
N ARG A 334 -0.44 2.95 1.88
CA ARG A 334 -1.82 3.41 1.64
C ARG A 334 -2.24 4.48 2.66
N GLY A 335 -3.05 5.45 2.21
CA GLY A 335 -3.47 6.59 3.02
C GLY A 335 -4.31 6.25 4.24
N GLU A 336 -4.91 5.05 4.26
CA GLU A 336 -5.75 4.54 5.35
C GLU A 336 -4.96 3.93 6.53
N TYR A 337 -3.60 3.93 6.45
CA TYR A 337 -2.72 3.41 7.50
C TYR A 337 -1.91 4.52 8.20
N PRO A 338 -2.54 5.47 8.90
CA PRO A 338 -1.84 6.62 9.47
C PRO A 338 -0.76 6.23 10.49
N LEU A 339 -0.98 5.20 11.31
CA LEU A 339 0.01 4.74 12.29
C LEU A 339 1.22 4.11 11.61
N ALA A 340 1.01 3.26 10.60
CA ALA A 340 2.10 2.65 9.85
C ALA A 340 2.96 3.72 9.16
N GLU A 341 2.33 4.72 8.54
CA GLU A 341 3.05 5.85 7.94
C GLU A 341 3.89 6.62 8.97
N ALA A 342 3.30 6.98 10.11
CA ALA A 342 4.00 7.72 11.16
C ALA A 342 5.22 6.95 11.69
N ARG A 343 5.06 5.66 12.00
CA ARG A 343 6.15 4.80 12.47
C ARG A 343 7.23 4.58 11.43
N LEU A 344 6.86 4.41 10.16
CA LEU A 344 7.84 4.27 9.07
C LEU A 344 8.64 5.55 8.85
N ARG A 345 7.99 6.74 8.87
CA ARG A 345 8.70 8.02 8.77
C ARG A 345 9.68 8.17 9.93
N HIS A 346 9.21 7.94 11.16
CA HIS A 346 10.05 7.97 12.35
C HIS A 346 11.23 6.99 12.25
N ALA A 347 10.99 5.75 11.80
CA ALA A 347 12.05 4.75 11.64
C ALA A 347 13.09 5.16 10.57
N VAL A 348 12.66 5.75 9.46
CA VAL A 348 13.55 6.28 8.42
C VAL A 348 14.39 7.43 8.96
N ASP A 349 13.78 8.38 9.68
CA ASP A 349 14.49 9.53 10.25
C ASP A 349 15.52 9.09 11.30
N GLN A 350 15.16 8.14 12.18
CA GLN A 350 16.09 7.56 13.15
C GLN A 350 17.22 6.77 12.48
N ALA A 351 16.93 6.02 11.41
CA ALA A 351 17.93 5.29 10.64
C ALA A 351 18.92 6.26 9.97
N ARG A 352 18.42 7.33 9.37
CA ARG A 352 19.22 8.39 8.75
C ARG A 352 20.12 9.09 9.79
N ALA A 353 19.55 9.48 10.94
CA ALA A 353 20.28 10.12 12.02
C ALA A 353 21.41 9.26 12.62
N ARG A 354 21.37 7.95 12.43
CA ARG A 354 22.38 6.99 12.95
C ARG A 354 23.23 6.35 11.85
N GLY A 355 23.19 6.86 10.62
CA GLY A 355 24.03 6.43 9.52
C GLY A 355 23.66 5.05 8.93
N PHE A 356 22.41 4.61 9.14
CA PHE A 356 21.88 3.42 8.47
C PHE A 356 21.21 3.75 7.12
N LEU A 357 21.10 5.04 6.80
CA LEU A 357 20.66 5.62 5.53
C LEU A 357 21.49 6.87 5.25
N GLY A 358 21.61 7.29 4.00
CA GLY A 358 22.32 8.48 3.55
C GLY A 358 23.51 8.18 2.64
N GLU A 359 24.52 9.07 2.67
CA GLU A 359 25.63 9.05 1.70
C GLU A 359 26.64 7.91 1.92
N ASP A 360 26.84 7.48 3.14
CA ASP A 360 27.82 6.42 3.49
C ASP A 360 27.20 5.50 4.54
N VAL A 361 26.36 4.59 4.09
CA VAL A 361 25.60 3.70 4.97
C VAL A 361 26.56 2.82 5.78
N MET A 362 26.53 2.96 7.10
CA MET A 362 27.38 2.27 8.09
C MET A 362 28.89 2.45 7.91
N GLY A 363 29.37 3.42 7.09
CA GLY A 363 30.78 3.57 6.76
C GLY A 363 31.29 2.54 5.75
N GLU A 364 30.41 1.95 4.95
CA GLU A 364 30.73 0.83 4.05
C GLU A 364 30.82 1.24 2.57
N GLY A 365 30.86 2.55 2.30
CA GLY A 365 31.13 3.08 0.96
C GLY A 365 29.99 2.97 -0.03
N PHE A 366 28.74 2.80 0.42
CA PHE A 366 27.57 2.88 -0.44
C PHE A 366 26.54 3.88 0.08
N SER A 367 25.88 4.56 -0.84
CA SER A 367 24.84 5.55 -0.54
C SER A 367 23.48 4.97 -0.84
N PHE A 368 22.55 5.13 0.08
CA PHE A 368 21.16 4.75 -0.10
C PHE A 368 20.25 5.51 0.86
N ASP A 369 19.14 6.04 0.35
CA ASP A 369 18.14 6.69 1.18
C ASP A 369 16.71 6.16 0.88
N ILE A 370 15.78 6.47 1.76
CA ILE A 370 14.38 6.01 1.67
C ILE A 370 13.43 7.20 1.79
N ASP A 371 12.46 7.30 0.89
CA ASP A 371 11.35 8.24 0.95
C ASP A 371 10.04 7.48 1.19
N VAL A 372 9.28 7.90 2.22
CA VAL A 372 7.96 7.32 2.53
C VAL A 372 6.88 8.09 1.79
N ARG A 373 6.22 7.44 0.83
CA ARG A 373 5.14 8.00 0.02
C ARG A 373 3.80 7.50 0.49
N ARG A 374 2.91 8.45 0.80
CA ARG A 374 1.54 8.16 1.19
C ARG A 374 0.63 8.14 -0.04
N GLY A 375 -0.14 7.05 -0.20
CA GLY A 375 -1.24 6.98 -1.14
C GLY A 375 -2.43 7.84 -0.69
N ALA A 376 -3.46 7.92 -1.52
CA ALA A 376 -4.62 8.76 -1.24
C ALA A 376 -5.96 8.03 -1.42
N GLY A 377 -5.98 6.70 -1.19
CA GLY A 377 -7.19 5.89 -1.27
C GLY A 377 -7.52 5.45 -2.69
N ALA A 378 -6.76 4.48 -3.23
CA ALA A 378 -7.05 3.84 -4.50
C ALA A 378 -6.55 2.40 -4.50
N TYR A 379 -7.45 1.41 -4.50
CA TYR A 379 -7.14 -0.02 -4.56
C TYR A 379 -6.17 -0.37 -5.68
N ILE A 380 -6.38 0.23 -6.86
CA ILE A 380 -5.57 -0.05 -8.05
C ILE A 380 -4.09 0.36 -7.88
N ALA A 381 -3.77 1.24 -6.92
CA ALA A 381 -2.40 1.64 -6.63
C ALA A 381 -1.54 0.48 -6.09
N GLY A 382 -2.14 -0.63 -5.67
CA GLY A 382 -1.45 -1.88 -5.35
C GLY A 382 -0.85 -2.60 -6.57
N GLU A 383 -1.31 -2.32 -7.80
CA GLU A 383 -0.66 -2.81 -9.02
C GLU A 383 0.67 -2.06 -9.24
N GLU A 384 1.74 -2.78 -9.57
CA GLU A 384 3.11 -2.24 -9.56
C GLU A 384 3.32 -1.02 -10.47
N THR A 385 2.64 -0.94 -11.62
CA THR A 385 2.77 0.19 -12.55
C THR A 385 1.83 1.34 -12.22
N ALA A 386 0.67 1.05 -11.65
CA ALA A 386 -0.23 2.06 -11.09
C ALA A 386 0.40 2.76 -9.88
N LEU A 387 1.09 2.01 -9.02
CA LEU A 387 1.89 2.53 -7.92
C LEU A 387 2.98 3.50 -8.42
N ILE A 388 3.72 3.12 -9.47
CA ILE A 388 4.71 4.00 -10.10
C ILE A 388 4.05 5.30 -10.57
N ASN A 389 2.91 5.23 -11.25
CA ASN A 389 2.17 6.43 -11.70
C ASN A 389 1.76 7.32 -10.52
N SER A 390 1.35 6.72 -9.40
CA SER A 390 1.01 7.46 -8.19
C SER A 390 2.24 8.19 -7.60
N ILE A 391 3.38 7.51 -7.48
CA ILE A 391 4.63 8.16 -7.01
C ILE A 391 5.03 9.29 -7.95
N GLU A 392 4.83 9.15 -9.26
CA GLU A 392 5.13 10.19 -10.27
C GLU A 392 4.12 11.35 -10.27
N GLY A 393 3.14 11.39 -9.36
CA GLY A 393 2.13 12.45 -9.30
C GLY A 393 1.09 12.38 -10.42
N LYS A 394 0.68 11.17 -10.79
CA LYS A 394 -0.34 10.87 -11.79
C LYS A 394 -1.48 10.08 -11.15
N ARG A 395 -2.58 9.90 -11.91
CA ARG A 395 -3.60 8.91 -11.53
C ARG A 395 -2.97 7.51 -11.49
N ALA A 396 -3.34 6.71 -10.52
CA ALA A 396 -2.84 5.34 -10.38
C ALA A 396 -3.45 4.40 -11.45
N GLU A 397 -3.19 4.69 -12.70
CA GLU A 397 -3.61 3.89 -13.84
C GLU A 397 -2.49 2.89 -14.20
N PRO A 398 -2.79 1.61 -14.43
CA PRO A 398 -1.79 0.64 -14.88
C PRO A 398 -1.17 1.02 -16.23
N ARG A 399 0.11 0.71 -16.40
CA ARG A 399 0.83 0.88 -17.67
C ARG A 399 0.79 -0.43 -18.49
N ASN A 400 0.83 -0.30 -19.80
CA ASN A 400 1.02 -1.46 -20.67
C ASN A 400 2.41 -2.07 -20.45
N LYS A 401 2.48 -3.40 -20.45
CA LYS A 401 3.73 -4.17 -20.39
C LYS A 401 3.86 -5.00 -21.67
N PRO A 402 5.03 -5.13 -22.28
CA PRO A 402 6.30 -4.48 -21.97
C PRO A 402 6.34 -2.97 -22.28
N PRO A 403 7.29 -2.17 -21.71
CA PRO A 403 8.41 -2.61 -20.87
C PRO A 403 7.97 -2.96 -19.44
N PHE A 404 8.70 -3.88 -18.80
CA PHE A 404 8.50 -4.20 -17.39
C PHE A 404 9.23 -3.19 -16.48
N PRO A 405 8.81 -2.99 -15.21
CA PRO A 405 9.46 -2.03 -14.30
C PRO A 405 10.97 -2.23 -14.14
N ALA A 406 11.47 -3.46 -14.19
CA ALA A 406 12.91 -3.74 -14.15
C ALA A 406 13.67 -3.19 -15.37
N GLN A 407 12.98 -2.86 -16.46
CA GLN A 407 13.55 -2.26 -17.67
C GLN A 407 13.31 -0.74 -17.67
N SER A 408 12.07 -0.32 -17.41
CA SER A 408 11.63 1.08 -17.41
C SER A 408 10.46 1.26 -16.44
N GLY A 409 10.78 1.54 -15.19
CA GLY A 409 9.83 1.72 -14.09
C GLY A 409 9.68 3.17 -13.67
N LEU A 410 10.00 3.47 -12.41
CA LEU A 410 9.86 4.79 -11.79
C LEU A 410 10.77 5.80 -12.50
N PHE A 411 10.18 6.92 -12.92
CA PHE A 411 10.85 7.98 -13.72
C PHE A 411 11.53 7.44 -14.99
N GLY A 412 11.00 6.35 -15.57
CA GLY A 412 11.57 5.70 -16.74
C GLY A 412 12.89 4.93 -16.48
N LYS A 413 13.20 4.66 -15.22
CA LYS A 413 14.45 4.00 -14.78
C LYS A 413 14.20 2.58 -14.28
N PRO A 414 15.22 1.70 -14.30
CA PRO A 414 15.09 0.35 -13.78
C PRO A 414 14.62 0.35 -12.32
N THR A 415 13.55 -0.38 -12.05
CA THR A 415 12.90 -0.36 -10.72
C THR A 415 12.52 -1.77 -10.28
N ALA A 416 12.98 -2.17 -9.10
CA ALA A 416 12.53 -3.41 -8.46
C ALA A 416 11.43 -3.10 -7.44
N ILE A 417 10.29 -3.82 -7.52
CA ILE A 417 9.12 -3.59 -6.66
C ILE A 417 8.80 -4.87 -5.91
N ASN A 418 8.72 -4.81 -4.58
CA ASN A 418 8.37 -5.94 -3.74
C ASN A 418 7.39 -5.56 -2.62
N ASN A 419 6.55 -6.52 -2.25
CA ASN A 419 5.63 -6.40 -1.11
C ASN A 419 6.38 -6.48 0.24
N VAL A 420 5.81 -5.91 1.30
CA VAL A 420 6.35 -5.85 2.68
C VAL A 420 6.76 -7.23 3.20
N GLU A 421 5.87 -8.24 3.18
CA GLU A 421 6.18 -9.60 3.65
C GLU A 421 7.32 -10.25 2.84
N THR A 422 7.42 -9.96 1.56
CA THR A 422 8.53 -10.44 0.72
C THR A 422 9.86 -9.88 1.21
N LEU A 423 9.92 -8.58 1.47
CA LEU A 423 11.14 -7.90 1.93
C LEU A 423 11.57 -8.39 3.31
N LEU A 424 10.65 -8.49 4.25
CA LEU A 424 10.95 -9.03 5.59
C LEU A 424 11.42 -10.49 5.55
N SER A 425 10.96 -11.27 4.57
CA SER A 425 11.46 -12.64 4.35
C SER A 425 12.94 -12.67 3.98
N VAL A 426 13.48 -11.59 3.37
CA VAL A 426 14.90 -11.49 3.05
C VAL A 426 15.77 -11.44 4.31
N LEU A 427 15.31 -10.77 5.37
CA LEU A 427 16.01 -10.78 6.66
C LEU A 427 16.13 -12.20 7.23
N GLU A 428 15.07 -13.01 7.12
CA GLU A 428 15.11 -14.39 7.55
C GLU A 428 16.01 -15.28 6.65
N ILE A 429 16.00 -15.02 5.34
CA ILE A 429 16.90 -15.68 4.40
C ILE A 429 18.37 -15.40 4.76
N LEU A 430 18.71 -14.14 4.98
CA LEU A 430 20.07 -13.77 5.35
C LEU A 430 20.45 -14.35 6.72
N ARG A 431 19.52 -14.50 7.65
CA ARG A 431 19.76 -15.05 8.98
C ARG A 431 20.09 -16.54 8.97
N ILE A 432 19.40 -17.35 8.17
CA ILE A 432 19.51 -18.82 8.18
C ILE A 432 20.17 -19.40 6.92
N GLY A 433 20.36 -18.62 5.88
CA GLY A 433 20.83 -19.04 4.56
C GLY A 433 19.70 -19.41 3.58
N GLY A 434 19.91 -19.14 2.29
CA GLY A 434 18.92 -19.42 1.24
C GLY A 434 18.52 -20.89 1.15
N PRO A 435 19.45 -21.85 1.13
CA PRO A 435 19.12 -23.28 1.10
C PRO A 435 18.25 -23.72 2.27
N ALA A 436 18.58 -23.31 3.51
CA ALA A 436 17.81 -23.65 4.70
C ALA A 436 16.39 -23.02 4.69
N PHE A 437 16.25 -21.83 4.11
CA PHE A 437 14.93 -21.22 3.89
C PHE A 437 14.12 -22.06 2.87
N ALA A 438 14.75 -22.56 1.81
CA ALA A 438 14.09 -23.35 0.78
C ALA A 438 13.60 -24.73 1.24
N GLU A 439 14.13 -25.26 2.34
CA GLU A 439 13.65 -26.52 2.97
C GLU A 439 12.30 -26.34 3.66
N VAL A 440 11.88 -25.11 3.93
CA VAL A 440 10.59 -24.82 4.57
C VAL A 440 9.55 -24.56 3.50
N GLY A 441 8.35 -25.15 3.65
CA GLY A 441 7.25 -24.99 2.69
C GLY A 441 7.19 -26.14 1.69
N THR A 442 6.98 -25.83 0.42
CA THR A 442 6.90 -26.79 -0.69
C THR A 442 7.93 -26.46 -1.74
N ALA A 443 8.20 -27.39 -2.65
CA ALA A 443 9.14 -27.18 -3.76
C ALA A 443 8.82 -25.94 -4.61
N ASN A 444 7.51 -25.63 -4.74
CA ASN A 444 7.00 -24.51 -5.55
C ASN A 444 6.59 -23.29 -4.70
N SER A 445 6.70 -23.35 -3.36
CA SER A 445 6.38 -22.25 -2.46
C SER A 445 7.16 -22.40 -1.17
N THR A 446 8.37 -21.89 -1.18
CA THR A 446 9.32 -21.97 -0.06
C THR A 446 8.99 -20.98 1.05
N GLY A 447 9.56 -21.23 2.23
CA GLY A 447 9.36 -20.40 3.42
C GLY A 447 7.97 -20.55 4.05
N THR A 448 7.65 -19.59 4.91
CA THR A 448 6.33 -19.44 5.53
C THR A 448 5.51 -18.38 4.82
N ARG A 449 4.22 -18.31 5.13
CA ARG A 449 3.29 -17.27 4.68
C ARG A 449 2.47 -16.76 5.85
N LEU A 450 2.13 -15.49 5.82
CA LEU A 450 1.18 -14.87 6.72
C LEU A 450 -0.23 -14.97 6.14
N PHE A 451 -1.19 -15.38 6.98
CA PHE A 451 -2.59 -15.48 6.63
C PHE A 451 -3.42 -14.62 7.57
N CYS A 452 -4.22 -13.75 6.99
CA CYS A 452 -5.20 -12.94 7.70
C CYS A 452 -6.49 -13.74 7.89
N LEU A 453 -6.98 -13.85 9.12
CA LEU A 453 -8.30 -14.40 9.42
C LEU A 453 -9.18 -13.30 10.00
N SER A 454 -10.39 -13.13 9.42
CA SER A 454 -11.35 -12.13 9.85
C SER A 454 -12.78 -12.57 9.56
N GLY A 455 -13.76 -11.78 9.96
CA GLY A 455 -15.19 -12.08 9.76
C GLY A 455 -15.71 -13.12 10.73
N CYS A 456 -16.50 -14.08 10.26
CA CYS A 456 -17.19 -15.10 11.07
C CYS A 456 -16.23 -16.17 11.64
N VAL A 457 -15.20 -15.77 12.36
CA VAL A 457 -14.24 -16.65 13.03
C VAL A 457 -14.14 -16.35 14.52
N GLU A 458 -13.88 -17.35 15.35
CA GLU A 458 -13.76 -17.16 16.81
C GLU A 458 -12.53 -16.35 17.20
N ARG A 459 -11.45 -16.46 16.42
CA ARG A 459 -10.18 -15.77 16.69
C ARG A 459 -9.68 -15.10 15.44
N PRO A 460 -10.15 -13.88 15.12
CA PRO A 460 -9.55 -13.10 14.07
C PRO A 460 -8.10 -12.76 14.44
N GLY A 461 -7.26 -12.58 13.43
CA GLY A 461 -5.84 -12.27 13.67
C GLY A 461 -4.93 -12.71 12.55
N LEU A 462 -3.62 -12.60 12.79
CA LEU A 462 -2.57 -12.91 11.84
C LEU A 462 -1.91 -14.25 12.18
N TYR A 463 -1.91 -15.15 11.20
CA TYR A 463 -1.45 -16.52 11.35
C TYR A 463 -0.26 -16.79 10.45
N ARG A 464 0.83 -17.28 11.02
CA ARG A 464 1.98 -17.77 10.26
C ARG A 464 1.88 -19.27 10.07
N VAL A 465 1.89 -19.72 8.82
CA VAL A 465 1.82 -21.14 8.50
C VAL A 465 2.86 -21.57 7.47
N ARG A 466 3.20 -22.86 7.47
CA ARG A 466 3.92 -23.52 6.38
C ARG A 466 2.92 -23.91 5.29
N VAL A 467 3.22 -23.63 4.06
CA VAL A 467 2.53 -24.27 2.94
C VAL A 467 2.99 -25.72 2.89
N ARG A 468 2.06 -26.66 2.83
CA ARG A 468 2.36 -28.10 2.73
C ARG A 468 1.76 -28.66 1.46
N ASP A 469 2.51 -29.48 0.74
CA ASP A 469 1.99 -30.22 -0.41
C ASP A 469 0.95 -31.24 0.04
N ASN A 470 -0.23 -31.19 -0.55
CA ASN A 470 -1.26 -32.21 -0.39
C ASN A 470 -0.93 -33.50 -1.15
N ALA A 471 0.05 -33.48 -2.06
CA ALA A 471 0.43 -34.61 -2.92
C ALA A 471 1.04 -35.80 -2.14
N ALA A 472 1.65 -35.58 -0.95
CA ALA A 472 2.17 -36.67 -0.12
C ALA A 472 1.10 -37.52 0.57
N ARG A 473 -0.20 -37.20 0.42
CA ARG A 473 -1.32 -37.94 1.01
C ARG A 473 -2.00 -38.94 0.06
N GLY A 474 -1.53 -39.04 -1.17
CA GLY A 474 -2.03 -39.96 -2.18
C GLY A 474 -1.36 -41.33 -2.12
N ASN A 475 -1.17 -41.99 -0.98
CA ASN A 475 -1.17 -43.45 -0.88
C ASN A 475 -0.99 -43.93 0.59
N ARG A 476 -1.88 -44.82 0.95
CA ARG A 476 -1.93 -45.70 2.10
C ARG A 476 -2.54 -45.18 3.40
N GLY A 477 -3.76 -45.55 3.56
CA GLY A 477 -4.36 -45.72 4.89
C GLY A 477 -5.60 -44.90 5.18
N GLY A 478 -6.69 -45.30 4.57
CA GLY A 478 -7.97 -45.31 5.23
C GLY A 478 -8.71 -43.99 5.44
N ARG A 479 -9.92 -43.99 5.04
CA ARG A 479 -10.98 -42.95 5.20
C ARG A 479 -11.08 -42.31 6.61
N ARG A 480 -10.48 -42.90 7.66
CA ARG A 480 -10.43 -42.33 9.02
C ARG A 480 -9.36 -41.23 9.17
N ARG A 481 -8.23 -41.26 8.43
CA ARG A 481 -7.24 -40.17 8.44
C ARG A 481 -7.65 -38.98 7.59
N GLN A 482 -8.44 -39.20 6.54
CA GLN A 482 -8.98 -38.10 5.74
C GLN A 482 -9.97 -37.21 6.51
N ARG A 483 -10.76 -37.77 7.45
CA ARG A 483 -11.61 -36.96 8.37
C ARG A 483 -10.79 -36.15 9.40
N ARG A 484 -9.66 -36.68 9.88
CA ARG A 484 -8.76 -35.94 10.78
C ARG A 484 -7.88 -34.94 10.01
N ALA A 485 -7.56 -35.17 8.77
CA ALA A 485 -6.73 -34.30 7.95
C ALA A 485 -7.54 -33.27 7.17
N ALA A 486 -8.77 -33.59 6.74
CA ALA A 486 -9.75 -32.56 6.35
C ALA A 486 -10.13 -31.68 7.54
N ALA A 487 -10.10 -32.23 8.77
CA ALA A 487 -10.14 -31.42 10.00
C ALA A 487 -8.85 -30.64 10.24
N THR A 488 -7.66 -30.98 9.71
CA THR A 488 -6.42 -30.21 9.83
C THR A 488 -6.13 -29.29 8.65
N ASP A 489 -6.62 -29.53 7.44
CA ASP A 489 -6.63 -28.56 6.33
C ASP A 489 -7.86 -27.64 6.38
N GLY A 490 -8.99 -28.16 6.82
CA GLY A 490 -10.10 -27.37 7.32
C GLY A 490 -9.77 -26.79 8.70
N ALA A 491 -8.64 -27.09 9.36
CA ALA A 491 -8.17 -26.58 10.62
C ALA A 491 -6.83 -25.85 10.55
N ALA A 492 -6.11 -25.73 9.41
CA ALA A 492 -5.42 -24.49 9.06
C ALA A 492 -6.42 -23.43 8.56
N ARG A 493 -7.51 -23.87 7.97
CA ARG A 493 -8.81 -23.18 7.93
C ARG A 493 -9.63 -23.34 9.23
N ARG A 494 -9.33 -24.25 10.18
CA ARG A 494 -10.11 -24.61 11.38
C ARG A 494 -9.34 -24.91 12.65
N ARG A 495 -8.01 -24.89 12.69
CA ARG A 495 -7.20 -25.06 13.91
C ARG A 495 -6.28 -23.90 14.21
N GLY A 496 -6.33 -22.89 13.43
CA GLY A 496 -6.07 -21.56 13.91
C GLY A 496 -7.21 -20.99 14.75
N GLY A 497 -8.33 -21.61 14.86
CA GLY A 497 -9.47 -21.17 15.67
C GLY A 497 -10.68 -22.02 15.32
N LEU A 498 -11.41 -22.45 16.31
CA LEU A 498 -12.71 -23.07 16.11
C LEU A 498 -13.59 -22.12 15.28
N VAL A 499 -13.82 -22.44 14.01
CA VAL A 499 -14.86 -21.80 13.20
C VAL A 499 -16.18 -22.38 13.69
N ARG A 500 -16.77 -21.80 14.72
CA ARG A 500 -18.20 -21.99 14.99
C ARG A 500 -18.95 -20.97 14.17
N ARG A 501 -19.83 -21.45 13.30
CA ARG A 501 -20.87 -20.64 12.69
C ARG A 501 -21.89 -20.29 13.77
N SER A 502 -21.70 -19.18 14.43
CA SER A 502 -22.78 -18.57 15.22
C SER A 502 -23.33 -17.39 14.42
N GLY A 503 -24.52 -17.54 13.89
CA GLY A 503 -25.34 -16.43 13.40
C GLY A 503 -25.16 -15.95 11.96
N CYS A 504 -24.20 -16.50 11.18
CA CYS A 504 -23.97 -16.07 9.78
C CYS A 504 -24.65 -16.96 8.72
N ALA A 505 -25.71 -17.65 9.06
CA ALA A 505 -26.35 -18.66 8.18
C ALA A 505 -27.05 -18.08 6.94
N GLY A 506 -27.18 -16.76 6.81
CA GLY A 506 -27.94 -16.12 5.73
C GLY A 506 -27.17 -15.72 4.47
N HIS A 507 -25.86 -15.47 4.57
CA HIS A 507 -25.12 -14.84 3.44
C HIS A 507 -24.10 -15.74 2.73
N ALA A 508 -23.77 -16.92 3.26
CA ALA A 508 -22.78 -17.81 2.63
C ALA A 508 -23.35 -18.75 1.54
N ALA A 509 -24.67 -18.79 1.39
CA ALA A 509 -25.33 -19.67 0.42
C ALA A 509 -25.43 -19.07 -1.01
N ASP A 510 -25.46 -17.75 -1.13
CA ASP A 510 -25.69 -17.05 -2.40
C ASP A 510 -24.42 -16.93 -3.28
N VAL A 511 -23.24 -16.90 -2.67
CA VAL A 511 -22.00 -16.77 -3.46
C VAL A 511 -21.57 -18.07 -4.16
N ARG A 512 -22.08 -19.22 -3.74
CA ARG A 512 -21.78 -20.52 -4.38
C ARG A 512 -22.71 -20.89 -5.55
N GLY A 513 -23.90 -20.30 -5.62
CA GLY A 513 -24.86 -20.53 -6.71
C GLY A 513 -24.43 -19.88 -8.04
N ASP A 514 -23.86 -18.68 -7.94
CA ASP A 514 -23.58 -17.86 -9.11
C ASP A 514 -22.33 -18.27 -9.91
N ALA A 515 -21.37 -18.96 -9.28
CA ALA A 515 -20.15 -19.44 -9.98
C ALA A 515 -20.36 -20.74 -10.77
N ARG A 516 -21.38 -21.54 -10.46
CA ARG A 516 -21.71 -22.77 -11.22
C ARG A 516 -22.55 -22.46 -12.44
N ASP A 517 -23.48 -21.54 -12.36
CA ASP A 517 -24.34 -21.15 -13.50
C ASP A 517 -23.57 -20.39 -14.59
N ARG A 518 -22.51 -19.66 -14.25
CA ARG A 518 -21.67 -18.97 -15.26
C ARG A 518 -20.75 -19.90 -16.04
N ARG A 519 -20.39 -21.07 -15.52
CA ARG A 519 -19.58 -22.06 -16.26
C ARG A 519 -20.42 -22.87 -17.25
N ASP A 520 -21.67 -23.17 -16.91
CA ASP A 520 -22.57 -23.88 -17.81
C ASP A 520 -23.14 -22.99 -18.92
N ALA A 521 -23.28 -21.69 -18.70
CA ALA A 521 -23.71 -20.75 -19.75
C ALA A 521 -22.63 -20.50 -20.82
N GLY A 522 -21.33 -20.58 -20.46
CA GLY A 522 -20.20 -20.40 -21.40
C GLY A 522 -20.03 -21.58 -22.36
N VAL A 523 -20.30 -22.81 -21.92
CA VAL A 523 -20.10 -24.01 -22.72
C VAL A 523 -21.26 -24.25 -23.71
N ARG A 524 -22.47 -23.74 -23.41
CA ARG A 524 -23.63 -23.93 -24.33
C ARG A 524 -23.69 -22.94 -25.50
N ARG A 525 -22.94 -21.84 -25.48
CA ARG A 525 -22.89 -20.88 -26.59
C ARG A 525 -21.88 -21.25 -27.68
N GLY A 526 -20.95 -22.17 -27.44
CA GLY A 526 -19.98 -22.65 -28.43
C GLY A 526 -20.47 -23.73 -29.41
N ALA A 527 -21.64 -24.33 -29.16
CA ALA A 527 -22.10 -25.48 -29.93
C ALA A 527 -23.18 -25.17 -30.98
N ARG A 528 -23.61 -23.93 -31.19
CA ARG A 528 -24.67 -23.57 -32.17
C ARG A 528 -24.25 -22.67 -33.34
N ALA A 529 -22.96 -22.39 -33.52
CA ALA A 529 -22.48 -21.54 -34.62
C ALA A 529 -21.74 -22.34 -35.73
N ARG A 530 -22.18 -23.56 -36.05
CA ARG A 530 -21.75 -24.23 -37.26
C ARG A 530 -22.93 -24.97 -37.90
N ARG A 531 -23.70 -24.27 -38.68
CA ARG A 531 -24.47 -24.72 -39.87
C ARG A 531 -25.27 -23.53 -40.41
N HIS A 532 -24.72 -22.86 -41.39
CA HIS A 532 -25.34 -22.43 -42.64
C HIS A 532 -24.30 -21.62 -43.41
N GLY A 533 -23.72 -22.27 -44.38
CA GLY A 533 -22.98 -21.61 -45.46
C GLY A 533 -23.94 -21.00 -46.45
N ARG A 534 -23.52 -19.94 -47.10
CA ARG A 534 -23.63 -19.70 -48.56
C ARG A 534 -22.92 -18.39 -48.89
N HIS A 535 -22.06 -18.54 -49.84
CA HIS A 535 -21.47 -17.62 -50.78
C HIS A 535 -22.07 -16.20 -50.88
N HIS A 536 -21.21 -15.19 -50.91
CA HIS A 536 -21.14 -14.21 -52.01
C HIS A 536 -19.75 -13.53 -51.98
N GLU A 537 -19.09 -13.67 -53.16
CA GLU A 537 -17.94 -12.91 -53.63
C GLU A 537 -18.29 -11.45 -53.88
N LEU A 538 -17.24 -10.66 -53.92
CA LEU A 538 -16.99 -9.42 -54.69
C LEU A 538 -16.55 -8.30 -53.70
N ALA A 539 -15.53 -7.57 -53.89
CA ALA A 539 -14.63 -7.17 -54.94
C ALA A 539 -13.57 -6.24 -54.28
N ALA A 540 -12.39 -6.33 -54.77
CA ALA A 540 -11.27 -5.43 -54.45
C ALA A 540 -11.54 -3.99 -54.96
N ALA A 541 -11.06 -3.01 -54.22
CA ALA A 541 -10.73 -1.71 -54.77
C ALA A 541 -9.47 -1.17 -54.07
N ASP A 542 -8.39 -1.16 -54.80
CA ASP A 542 -7.15 -0.40 -54.58
C ASP A 542 -7.39 1.09 -54.52
N HIS A 543 -6.59 1.82 -53.74
CA HIS A 543 -5.84 3.03 -54.13
C HIS A 543 -5.35 3.82 -52.89
N PRO A 544 -4.36 4.71 -52.99
CA PRO A 544 -2.95 4.43 -52.94
C PRO A 544 -2.19 5.20 -51.82
N VAL A 545 -0.98 4.73 -51.61
CA VAL A 545 0.12 5.41 -50.90
C VAL A 545 0.52 6.70 -51.58
N LEU A 546 0.76 7.79 -50.83
CA LEU A 546 1.80 8.77 -51.12
C LEU A 546 2.30 9.50 -49.86
N PRO A 547 3.60 9.93 -49.82
CA PRO A 547 4.41 10.22 -48.67
C PRO A 547 4.64 11.72 -48.45
N ARG A 548 4.87 12.10 -47.17
CA ARG A 548 5.97 12.94 -46.67
C ARG A 548 5.86 13.14 -45.16
#